data_919f0131204a9fbd7e021deae22bc3f7
#
_entry.id   919f0131204a9fbd7e021deae22bc3f7
#
_cell.length_a   1.000
_cell.length_b   1.000
_cell.length_c   1.000
_cell.angle_alpha   90.00
_cell.angle_beta   90.00
_cell.angle_gamma   90.00
#
_symmetry.space_group_name_H-M   'P 1'
#
loop_
_entity.id
_entity.type
_entity.pdbx_description
1 polymer ?
#
loop_
_entity_poly.entity_id
_entity_poly.type
_entity_poly.pdbx_seq_one_letter_code
_entity_poly.pdbx_strand_id
1 'polypeptide(L)'
;DRTEAPSGIGFALENRILISRMFPELFHQCHVERLAPFFIAAQETLRSIAPHGSENPRVVLLSQGPNSQNYFEDAYLSRYLGYTLVEGGDLAVRKNQVMLKTLGGLIPVDVILRRQNSNDCDPLELDSTSRKGAAGLTQAARSGQVGIANSLGSGLIESVAFMAFMPRLCKSLLGEELLMPGVASWWCGVPDQMNYVLKNLEKLVIQPAFRVRGKNSPTLESISKMSPKKLTELIKANPTQFAAQEKVMRSSIPVWRGDVQPAYLALRAYAVNSGESYTVMRGALARTASALDPLELSVRKGEGSKDAWVLADSPVEYVTLLKEQGRTITLRHSGAELPSRAADNIFWLGRQLERAEAIARLLRSTVSRLSGETRSTSDLEVPVLLRCLADQGQIEPGYAIDKMRS
;
A
#
# COMPACT_ATOMS: atom_id res chain seq x y z
N ASP A 1 2.37 -15.97 -1.91
CA ASP A 1 2.28 -15.05 -3.05
C ASP A 1 1.34 -13.89 -2.73
N ARG A 2 1.54 -12.76 -3.43
CA ARG A 2 0.74 -11.54 -3.29
C ARG A 2 0.43 -11.02 -4.68
N THR A 3 -0.72 -11.39 -5.21
CA THR A 3 -1.13 -11.13 -6.59
C THR A 3 -2.28 -10.11 -6.69
N GLU A 4 -2.95 -9.80 -5.59
CA GLU A 4 -4.08 -8.87 -5.61
C GLU A 4 -3.63 -7.41 -5.62
N ALA A 5 -2.94 -6.99 -4.55
CA ALA A 5 -2.41 -5.64 -4.39
C ALA A 5 -1.07 -5.73 -3.64
N PRO A 6 0.01 -6.11 -4.34
CA PRO A 6 1.32 -6.31 -3.73
C PRO A 6 1.83 -5.00 -3.10
N SER A 7 2.37 -5.08 -1.88
CA SER A 7 2.89 -3.95 -1.13
C SER A 7 4.34 -4.18 -0.71
N GLY A 8 5.05 -3.13 -0.34
CA GLY A 8 6.43 -3.19 0.14
C GLY A 8 7.49 -2.82 -0.89
N ILE A 9 7.13 -2.69 -2.17
CA ILE A 9 8.05 -2.33 -3.25
C ILE A 9 8.62 -0.93 -3.07
N GLY A 10 7.81 0.02 -2.59
CA GLY A 10 8.26 1.37 -2.25
C GLY A 10 9.25 1.38 -1.10
N PHE A 11 9.06 0.51 -0.11
CA PHE A 11 10.01 0.36 1.00
C PHE A 11 11.33 -0.30 0.55
N ALA A 12 11.27 -1.27 -0.37
CA ALA A 12 12.48 -1.84 -0.97
C ALA A 12 13.30 -0.78 -1.71
N LEU A 13 12.62 0.07 -2.48
CA LEU A 13 13.25 1.18 -3.20
C LEU A 13 13.86 2.21 -2.26
N GLU A 14 13.13 2.63 -1.23
CA GLU A 14 13.63 3.61 -0.26
C GLU A 14 14.82 3.06 0.55
N ASN A 15 14.75 1.81 0.99
CA ASN A 15 15.90 1.14 1.64
C ASN A 15 17.14 1.18 0.71
N ARG A 16 17.00 0.83 -0.57
CA ARG A 16 18.08 0.88 -1.56
C ARG A 16 18.66 2.28 -1.69
N ILE A 17 17.82 3.30 -1.79
CA ILE A 17 18.24 4.69 -1.92
C ILE A 17 19.00 5.15 -0.68
N LEU A 18 18.47 4.86 0.51
CA LEU A 18 19.10 5.25 1.77
C LEU A 18 20.44 4.55 1.95
N ILE A 19 20.49 3.23 1.78
CA ILE A 19 21.72 2.45 1.99
C ILE A 19 22.81 2.82 0.96
N SER A 20 22.45 3.01 -0.31
CA SER A 20 23.41 3.43 -1.33
C SER A 20 23.99 4.84 -1.08
N ARG A 21 23.23 5.72 -0.41
CA ARG A 21 23.72 7.05 0.01
C ARG A 21 24.58 7.00 1.27
N MET A 22 24.25 6.10 2.20
CA MET A 22 25.01 5.95 3.45
C MET A 22 26.34 5.24 3.24
N PHE A 23 26.40 4.28 2.32
CA PHE A 23 27.56 3.44 2.06
C PHE A 23 27.90 3.37 0.56
N PRO A 24 28.19 4.51 -0.11
CA PRO A 24 28.36 4.56 -1.56
C PRO A 24 29.57 3.72 -2.04
N GLU A 25 30.67 3.74 -1.31
CA GLU A 25 31.87 2.97 -1.65
C GLU A 25 31.63 1.47 -1.57
N LEU A 26 31.01 1.00 -0.48
CA LEU A 26 30.67 -0.41 -0.30
C LEU A 26 29.68 -0.88 -1.37
N PHE A 27 28.68 -0.03 -1.69
CA PHE A 27 27.71 -0.32 -2.73
C PHE A 27 28.37 -0.50 -4.10
N HIS A 28 29.36 0.33 -4.41
CA HIS A 28 30.11 0.26 -5.67
C HIS A 28 31.06 -0.94 -5.69
N GLN A 29 31.82 -1.18 -4.62
CA GLN A 29 32.78 -2.31 -4.53
C GLN A 29 32.07 -3.67 -4.61
N CYS A 30 30.88 -3.79 -4.06
CA CYS A 30 30.08 -5.01 -4.11
C CYS A 30 29.35 -5.20 -5.44
N HIS A 31 29.49 -4.33 -6.42
CA HIS A 31 28.79 -4.38 -7.69
C HIS A 31 27.29 -4.65 -7.54
N VAL A 32 26.61 -3.88 -6.64
CA VAL A 32 25.21 -4.11 -6.33
C VAL A 32 24.32 -3.78 -7.52
N GLU A 33 23.52 -4.74 -7.92
CA GLU A 33 22.58 -4.64 -9.04
C GLU A 33 21.55 -3.51 -8.86
N ARG A 34 21.16 -2.85 -9.94
CA ARG A 34 20.21 -1.74 -9.94
C ARG A 34 18.77 -2.23 -9.93
N LEU A 35 17.88 -1.47 -9.27
CA LEU A 35 16.45 -1.75 -9.28
C LEU A 35 15.73 -1.12 -10.48
N ALA A 36 16.35 -0.14 -11.13
CA ALA A 36 15.75 0.61 -12.24
C ALA A 36 15.23 -0.27 -13.39
N PRO A 37 15.93 -1.32 -13.85
CA PRO A 37 15.42 -2.21 -14.91
C PRO A 37 14.06 -2.82 -14.60
N PHE A 38 13.81 -3.19 -13.34
CA PHE A 38 12.51 -3.70 -12.93
C PHE A 38 11.40 -2.65 -13.07
N PHE A 39 11.66 -1.42 -12.66
CA PHE A 39 10.68 -0.34 -12.78
C PHE A 39 10.40 0.07 -14.22
N ILE A 40 11.43 -0.01 -15.09
CA ILE A 40 11.25 0.19 -16.54
C ILE A 40 10.32 -0.89 -17.10
N ALA A 41 10.60 -2.17 -16.81
CA ALA A 41 9.75 -3.28 -17.24
C ALA A 41 8.32 -3.15 -16.71
N ALA A 42 8.15 -2.71 -15.44
CA ALA A 42 6.83 -2.46 -14.87
C ALA A 42 6.07 -1.34 -15.60
N GLN A 43 6.75 -0.25 -15.95
CA GLN A 43 6.14 0.83 -16.75
C GLN A 43 5.76 0.38 -18.16
N GLU A 44 6.59 -0.43 -18.80
CA GLU A 44 6.31 -1.01 -20.13
C GLU A 44 5.12 -1.95 -20.08
N THR A 45 5.05 -2.81 -19.08
CA THR A 45 3.90 -3.70 -18.87
C THR A 45 2.61 -2.91 -18.65
N LEU A 46 2.65 -1.85 -17.83
CA LEU A 46 1.48 -0.99 -17.64
C LEU A 46 1.04 -0.29 -18.94
N ARG A 47 1.99 0.08 -19.79
CA ARG A 47 1.65 0.65 -21.11
C ARG A 47 1.05 -0.40 -22.04
N SER A 48 1.57 -1.63 -22.03
CA SER A 48 1.10 -2.70 -22.92
C SER A 48 -0.32 -3.16 -22.65
N ILE A 49 -0.83 -3.01 -21.43
CA ILE A 49 -2.21 -3.36 -21.08
C ILE A 49 -3.20 -2.23 -21.35
N ALA A 50 -2.74 -1.09 -21.88
CA ALA A 50 -3.62 0.01 -22.24
C ALA A 50 -4.55 -0.38 -23.40
N PRO A 51 -5.86 -0.07 -23.32
CA PRO A 51 -6.78 -0.27 -24.42
C PRO A 51 -6.35 0.52 -25.66
N HIS A 52 -6.73 0.02 -26.82
CA HIS A 52 -6.61 0.73 -28.11
C HIS A 52 -5.19 1.14 -28.55
N GLY A 53 -4.12 0.53 -27.98
CA GLY A 53 -2.75 0.74 -28.41
C GLY A 53 -2.26 2.19 -28.28
N SER A 54 -2.72 2.90 -27.26
CA SER A 54 -2.31 4.29 -27.02
C SER A 54 -0.78 4.38 -26.85
N GLU A 55 -0.11 5.17 -27.67
CA GLU A 55 1.35 5.37 -27.55
C GLU A 55 1.77 6.00 -26.22
N ASN A 56 0.88 6.77 -25.59
CA ASN A 56 1.15 7.46 -24.34
C ASN A 56 -0.07 7.37 -23.39
N PRO A 57 -0.37 6.16 -22.85
CA PRO A 57 -1.54 5.93 -22.03
C PRO A 57 -1.47 6.71 -20.72
N ARG A 58 -2.63 7.18 -20.26
CA ARG A 58 -2.77 7.78 -18.94
C ARG A 58 -2.89 6.68 -17.89
N VAL A 59 -1.82 6.52 -17.13
CA VAL A 59 -1.76 5.59 -16.00
C VAL A 59 -2.04 6.36 -14.70
N VAL A 60 -2.95 5.84 -13.88
CA VAL A 60 -3.20 6.35 -12.52
C VAL A 60 -2.91 5.29 -11.47
N LEU A 61 -2.51 5.69 -10.27
CA LEU A 61 -2.33 4.80 -9.13
C LEU A 61 -3.54 4.94 -8.19
N LEU A 62 -4.37 3.89 -8.12
CA LEU A 62 -5.57 3.88 -7.29
C LEU A 62 -5.25 3.43 -5.87
N SER A 63 -5.29 4.36 -4.93
CA SER A 63 -5.05 4.15 -3.50
C SER A 63 -6.35 4.06 -2.71
N GLN A 64 -6.26 3.47 -1.51
CA GLN A 64 -7.36 3.46 -0.55
C GLN A 64 -7.53 4.78 0.22
N GLY A 65 -6.66 5.76 -0.01
CA GLY A 65 -6.67 7.05 0.66
C GLY A 65 -5.82 7.12 1.95
N PRO A 66 -5.74 8.30 2.55
CA PRO A 66 -4.78 8.63 3.61
C PRO A 66 -4.94 7.83 4.91
N ASN A 67 -6.11 7.26 5.15
CA ASN A 67 -6.35 6.37 6.30
C ASN A 67 -5.83 4.95 6.10
N SER A 68 -5.31 4.63 4.92
CA SER A 68 -4.70 3.33 4.62
C SER A 68 -3.26 3.30 5.12
N GLN A 69 -2.84 2.14 5.64
CA GLN A 69 -1.46 1.91 6.05
C GLN A 69 -0.47 1.92 4.89
N ASN A 70 -0.94 1.67 3.68
CA ASN A 70 -0.12 1.65 2.48
C ASN A 70 -0.07 3.04 1.80
N TYR A 71 -0.81 4.04 2.31
CA TYR A 71 -0.93 5.34 1.64
C TYR A 71 0.42 6.03 1.40
N PHE A 72 1.30 5.97 2.40
CA PHE A 72 2.64 6.55 2.26
C PHE A 72 3.44 5.88 1.12
N GLU A 73 3.40 4.55 1.05
CA GLU A 73 4.02 3.80 -0.05
C GLU A 73 3.38 4.15 -1.39
N ASP A 74 2.05 4.25 -1.44
CA ASP A 74 1.30 4.58 -2.66
C ASP A 74 1.68 5.98 -3.17
N ALA A 75 1.75 6.98 -2.28
CA ALA A 75 2.17 8.33 -2.61
C ALA A 75 3.63 8.39 -3.08
N TYR A 76 4.51 7.63 -2.43
CA TYR A 76 5.92 7.54 -2.80
C TYR A 76 6.09 6.93 -4.21
N LEU A 77 5.43 5.81 -4.48
CA LEU A 77 5.48 5.14 -5.80
C LEU A 77 4.86 5.99 -6.91
N SER A 78 3.74 6.66 -6.63
CA SER A 78 3.09 7.58 -7.56
C SER A 78 4.08 8.66 -8.03
N ARG A 79 4.78 9.27 -7.06
CA ARG A 79 5.81 10.28 -7.36
C ARG A 79 6.99 9.70 -8.11
N TYR A 80 7.48 8.53 -7.71
CA TYR A 80 8.65 7.89 -8.32
C TYR A 80 8.38 7.44 -9.77
N LEU A 81 7.20 6.89 -10.03
CA LEU A 81 6.79 6.42 -11.36
C LEU A 81 6.20 7.54 -12.24
N GLY A 82 5.91 8.71 -11.69
CA GLY A 82 5.28 9.81 -12.40
C GLY A 82 3.79 9.59 -12.70
N TYR A 83 3.08 8.79 -11.89
CA TYR A 83 1.66 8.54 -12.06
C TYR A 83 0.82 9.44 -11.14
N THR A 84 -0.40 9.78 -11.58
CA THR A 84 -1.33 10.52 -10.73
C THR A 84 -1.87 9.60 -9.64
N LEU A 85 -1.71 10.01 -8.36
CA LEU A 85 -2.31 9.35 -7.22
C LEU A 85 -3.79 9.71 -7.17
N VAL A 86 -4.65 8.69 -7.16
CA VAL A 86 -6.11 8.89 -7.15
C VAL A 86 -6.78 8.01 -6.09
N GLU A 87 -7.92 8.46 -5.60
CA GLU A 87 -8.87 7.66 -4.82
C GLU A 87 -10.10 7.36 -5.67
N GLY A 88 -10.95 6.42 -5.25
CA GLY A 88 -12.16 6.08 -6.00
C GLY A 88 -13.08 7.28 -6.25
N GLY A 89 -13.12 8.24 -5.31
CA GLY A 89 -13.87 9.47 -5.46
C GLY A 89 -13.39 10.41 -6.58
N ASP A 90 -12.10 10.28 -6.98
CA ASP A 90 -11.54 11.06 -8.09
C ASP A 90 -11.91 10.50 -9.46
N LEU A 91 -12.42 9.26 -9.50
CA LEU A 91 -12.79 8.57 -10.72
C LEU A 91 -14.31 8.65 -10.96
N ALA A 92 -14.69 8.56 -12.22
CA ALA A 92 -16.06 8.39 -12.65
C ALA A 92 -16.10 7.48 -13.89
N VAL A 93 -17.12 6.62 -14.00
CA VAL A 93 -17.32 5.84 -15.21
C VAL A 93 -18.42 6.51 -16.06
N ARG A 94 -18.13 6.77 -17.32
CA ARG A 94 -19.04 7.36 -18.29
C ARG A 94 -18.94 6.59 -19.61
N LYS A 95 -20.07 6.07 -20.10
CA LYS A 95 -20.12 5.27 -21.35
C LYS A 95 -19.06 4.14 -21.35
N ASN A 96 -18.93 3.43 -20.25
CA ASN A 96 -17.94 2.38 -19.97
C ASN A 96 -16.47 2.85 -19.94
N GLN A 97 -16.19 4.13 -20.10
CA GLN A 97 -14.83 4.68 -19.94
C GLN A 97 -14.60 5.18 -18.52
N VAL A 98 -13.42 4.93 -18.00
CA VAL A 98 -12.98 5.49 -16.72
C VAL A 98 -12.44 6.89 -16.96
N MET A 99 -12.94 7.85 -16.20
CA MET A 99 -12.59 9.26 -16.30
C MET A 99 -12.02 9.74 -14.96
N LEU A 100 -10.94 10.51 -15.01
CA LEU A 100 -10.42 11.26 -13.87
C LEU A 100 -11.10 12.62 -13.79
N LYS A 101 -11.59 12.97 -12.61
CA LYS A 101 -12.18 14.29 -12.31
C LYS A 101 -11.06 15.29 -12.05
N THR A 102 -10.94 16.29 -12.91
CA THR A 102 -9.94 17.35 -12.78
C THR A 102 -10.58 18.74 -12.78
N LEU A 103 -9.81 19.77 -12.47
CA LEU A 103 -10.27 21.16 -12.57
C LEU A 103 -10.69 21.53 -13.99
N GLY A 104 -10.06 20.94 -15.00
CA GLY A 104 -10.38 21.17 -16.41
C GLY A 104 -11.53 20.29 -16.93
N GLY A 105 -12.14 19.46 -16.08
CA GLY A 105 -13.22 18.54 -16.46
C GLY A 105 -12.82 17.07 -16.33
N LEU A 106 -13.52 16.22 -17.07
CA LEU A 106 -13.28 14.78 -17.09
C LEU A 106 -12.25 14.42 -18.17
N ILE A 107 -11.21 13.69 -17.78
CA ILE A 107 -10.19 13.22 -18.71
C ILE A 107 -10.10 11.69 -18.67
N PRO A 108 -9.93 10.99 -19.81
CA PRO A 108 -9.91 9.54 -19.84
C PRO A 108 -8.69 8.95 -19.10
N VAL A 109 -8.89 7.80 -18.47
CA VAL A 109 -7.87 6.97 -17.83
C VAL A 109 -7.77 5.66 -18.61
N ASP A 110 -6.57 5.32 -19.07
CA ASP A 110 -6.33 4.13 -19.87
C ASP A 110 -5.92 2.93 -19.00
N VAL A 111 -5.15 3.17 -17.93
CA VAL A 111 -4.64 2.11 -17.05
C VAL A 111 -4.72 2.51 -15.59
N ILE A 112 -5.12 1.57 -14.76
CA ILE A 112 -5.15 1.71 -13.31
C ILE A 112 -4.15 0.74 -12.68
N LEU A 113 -3.11 1.28 -12.04
CA LEU A 113 -2.29 0.53 -11.09
C LEU A 113 -3.02 0.47 -9.75
N ARG A 114 -3.61 -0.69 -9.46
CA ARG A 114 -4.49 -0.89 -8.32
C ARG A 114 -3.71 -1.21 -7.05
N ARG A 115 -3.95 -0.45 -5.98
CA ARG A 115 -3.33 -0.64 -4.66
C ARG A 115 -4.36 -1.00 -3.57
N GLN A 116 -5.52 -1.48 -3.96
CA GLN A 116 -6.61 -1.90 -3.09
C GLN A 116 -7.15 -3.27 -3.47
N ASN A 117 -7.88 -3.92 -2.55
CA ASN A 117 -8.47 -5.23 -2.82
C ASN A 117 -9.55 -5.13 -3.91
N SER A 118 -9.76 -6.22 -4.65
CA SER A 118 -10.77 -6.29 -5.71
C SER A 118 -12.16 -5.87 -5.22
N ASN A 119 -12.59 -6.39 -4.07
CA ASN A 119 -13.92 -6.08 -3.52
C ASN A 119 -14.15 -4.60 -3.26
N ASP A 120 -13.09 -3.85 -2.92
CA ASP A 120 -13.19 -2.41 -2.64
C ASP A 120 -13.32 -1.57 -3.93
N CYS A 121 -13.13 -2.16 -5.13
CA CYS A 121 -13.00 -1.42 -6.38
C CYS A 121 -14.31 -0.92 -6.99
N ASP A 122 -15.41 -1.61 -6.77
CA ASP A 122 -16.71 -1.25 -7.37
C ASP A 122 -17.87 -1.49 -6.38
N PRO A 123 -18.51 -0.42 -5.89
CA PRO A 123 -19.65 -0.56 -4.97
C PRO A 123 -20.92 -1.09 -5.62
N LEU A 124 -21.02 -1.12 -6.95
CA LEU A 124 -22.23 -1.63 -7.63
C LEU A 124 -22.19 -3.15 -7.79
N GLU A 125 -21.03 -3.73 -8.11
CA GLU A 125 -20.94 -5.14 -8.45
C GLU A 125 -20.19 -5.99 -7.40
N LEU A 126 -19.34 -5.38 -6.54
CA LEU A 126 -18.49 -6.13 -5.62
C LEU A 126 -18.89 -5.93 -4.16
N ASP A 127 -18.61 -4.78 -3.56
CA ASP A 127 -18.96 -4.50 -2.16
C ASP A 127 -19.71 -3.17 -2.04
N SER A 128 -21.03 -3.25 -1.88
CA SER A 128 -21.91 -2.08 -1.79
C SER A 128 -21.61 -1.15 -0.60
N THR A 129 -20.84 -1.60 0.37
CA THR A 129 -20.43 -0.79 1.53
C THR A 129 -19.14 -0.04 1.27
N SER A 130 -18.40 -0.38 0.21
CA SER A 130 -17.13 0.26 -0.13
C SER A 130 -17.34 1.67 -0.66
N ARG A 131 -16.54 2.61 -0.14
CA ARG A 131 -16.43 3.99 -0.65
C ARG A 131 -15.07 4.26 -1.30
N LYS A 132 -14.25 3.22 -1.50
CA LYS A 132 -12.86 3.33 -1.95
C LYS A 132 -12.70 3.17 -3.45
N GLY A 133 -13.70 2.62 -4.12
CA GLY A 133 -13.69 2.34 -5.56
C GLY A 133 -14.54 3.31 -6.37
N ALA A 134 -14.65 3.06 -7.65
CA ALA A 134 -15.48 3.82 -8.59
C ALA A 134 -16.63 2.95 -9.10
N ALA A 135 -17.86 3.47 -8.99
CA ALA A 135 -19.06 2.79 -9.45
C ALA A 135 -19.00 2.51 -10.97
N GLY A 136 -19.17 1.26 -11.37
CA GLY A 136 -19.09 0.79 -12.75
C GLY A 136 -17.67 0.45 -13.24
N LEU A 137 -16.67 0.45 -12.36
CA LEU A 137 -15.29 0.11 -12.73
C LEU A 137 -15.17 -1.32 -13.26
N THR A 138 -15.89 -2.26 -12.65
CA THR A 138 -15.92 -3.67 -13.08
C THR A 138 -16.45 -3.80 -14.52
N GLN A 139 -17.50 -3.07 -14.84
CA GLN A 139 -18.06 -3.05 -16.20
C GLN A 139 -17.12 -2.40 -17.20
N ALA A 140 -16.44 -1.32 -16.84
CA ALA A 140 -15.43 -0.69 -17.70
C ALA A 140 -14.25 -1.64 -17.99
N ALA A 141 -13.77 -2.37 -16.99
CA ALA A 141 -12.73 -3.39 -17.15
C ALA A 141 -13.20 -4.55 -18.04
N ARG A 142 -14.41 -5.07 -17.79
CA ARG A 142 -15.01 -6.17 -18.58
C ARG A 142 -15.20 -5.81 -20.05
N SER A 143 -15.52 -4.55 -20.33
CA SER A 143 -15.67 -4.05 -21.71
C SER A 143 -14.33 -3.69 -22.38
N GLY A 144 -13.20 -3.93 -21.73
CA GLY A 144 -11.87 -3.63 -22.29
C GLY A 144 -11.55 -2.15 -22.46
N GLN A 145 -12.26 -1.28 -21.73
CA GLN A 145 -12.07 0.18 -21.83
C GLN A 145 -11.03 0.74 -20.87
N VAL A 146 -10.51 -0.09 -19.96
CA VAL A 146 -9.45 0.26 -19.02
C VAL A 146 -8.63 -0.99 -18.69
N GLY A 147 -7.29 -0.85 -18.70
CA GLY A 147 -6.38 -1.87 -18.17
C GLY A 147 -6.29 -1.76 -16.64
N ILE A 148 -6.35 -2.88 -15.93
CA ILE A 148 -6.19 -2.91 -14.47
C ILE A 148 -5.05 -3.87 -14.09
N ALA A 149 -4.04 -3.36 -13.43
CA ALA A 149 -2.95 -4.14 -12.85
C ALA A 149 -2.97 -4.06 -11.31
N ASN A 150 -3.04 -5.20 -10.59
CA ASN A 150 -3.35 -6.52 -11.12
C ASN A 150 -4.85 -6.68 -11.33
N SER A 151 -5.23 -7.61 -12.20
CA SER A 151 -6.63 -7.83 -12.58
C SER A 151 -7.54 -8.05 -11.38
N LEU A 152 -8.80 -7.65 -11.51
CA LEU A 152 -9.83 -7.95 -10.51
C LEU A 152 -9.98 -9.47 -10.36
N GLY A 153 -10.10 -9.95 -9.13
CA GLY A 153 -10.18 -11.38 -8.81
C GLY A 153 -8.83 -12.09 -8.66
N SER A 154 -7.70 -11.46 -8.97
CA SER A 154 -6.37 -12.08 -8.80
C SER A 154 -6.05 -12.51 -7.36
N GLY A 155 -6.72 -11.94 -6.37
CA GLY A 155 -6.60 -12.32 -4.96
C GLY A 155 -7.04 -13.75 -4.64
N LEU A 156 -7.77 -14.42 -5.52
CA LEU A 156 -8.16 -15.82 -5.35
C LEU A 156 -6.93 -16.74 -5.26
N ILE A 157 -5.90 -16.46 -6.05
CA ILE A 157 -4.64 -17.23 -6.08
C ILE A 157 -3.85 -17.08 -4.77
N GLU A 158 -4.08 -16.01 -4.00
CA GLU A 158 -3.45 -15.82 -2.70
C GLU A 158 -4.04 -16.71 -1.59
N SER A 159 -5.13 -17.43 -1.88
CA SER A 159 -5.79 -18.27 -0.88
C SER A 159 -4.95 -19.52 -0.58
N VAL A 160 -4.97 -19.93 0.70
CA VAL A 160 -4.22 -21.11 1.15
C VAL A 160 -4.75 -22.40 0.49
N ALA A 161 -6.05 -22.43 0.19
CA ALA A 161 -6.63 -23.53 -0.56
C ALA A 161 -5.95 -23.72 -1.93
N PHE A 162 -5.67 -22.63 -2.66
CA PHE A 162 -4.96 -22.70 -3.94
C PHE A 162 -3.52 -23.21 -3.81
N MET A 163 -2.83 -22.82 -2.72
CA MET A 163 -1.46 -23.27 -2.48
C MET A 163 -1.35 -24.80 -2.39
N ALA A 164 -2.39 -25.49 -1.88
CA ALA A 164 -2.44 -26.95 -1.83
C ALA A 164 -2.41 -27.61 -3.22
N PHE A 165 -2.81 -26.89 -4.26
CA PHE A 165 -2.87 -27.42 -5.63
C PHE A 165 -1.77 -26.87 -6.54
N MET A 166 -0.98 -25.89 -6.10
CA MET A 166 0.02 -25.19 -6.92
C MET A 166 0.97 -26.14 -7.67
N PRO A 167 1.56 -27.18 -7.05
CA PRO A 167 2.44 -28.09 -7.78
C PRO A 167 1.72 -28.83 -8.92
N ARG A 168 0.49 -29.29 -8.68
CA ARG A 168 -0.32 -29.98 -9.69
C ARG A 168 -0.77 -29.03 -10.80
N LEU A 169 -1.11 -27.79 -10.45
CA LEU A 169 -1.47 -26.75 -11.43
C LEU A 169 -0.29 -26.41 -12.33
N CYS A 170 0.90 -26.21 -11.78
CA CYS A 170 2.11 -25.95 -12.54
C CYS A 170 2.38 -27.08 -13.54
N LYS A 171 2.37 -28.33 -13.08
CA LYS A 171 2.58 -29.49 -13.93
C LYS A 171 1.50 -29.66 -15.01
N SER A 172 0.23 -29.40 -14.67
CA SER A 172 -0.89 -29.54 -15.61
C SER A 172 -0.94 -28.43 -16.66
N LEU A 173 -0.62 -27.20 -16.29
CA LEU A 173 -0.76 -26.03 -17.17
C LEU A 173 0.52 -25.74 -17.96
N LEU A 174 1.69 -25.96 -17.36
CA LEU A 174 2.98 -25.62 -17.95
C LEU A 174 3.81 -26.85 -18.34
N GLY A 175 3.43 -28.06 -17.89
CA GLY A 175 4.22 -29.29 -18.08
C GLY A 175 5.47 -29.36 -17.20
N GLU A 176 5.65 -28.42 -16.26
CA GLU A 176 6.87 -28.24 -15.48
C GLU A 176 6.61 -28.44 -13.98
N GLU A 177 7.64 -28.78 -13.23
CA GLU A 177 7.62 -28.74 -11.78
C GLU A 177 7.91 -27.31 -11.29
N LEU A 178 7.44 -26.98 -10.08
CA LEU A 178 7.74 -25.67 -9.48
C LEU A 178 9.25 -25.49 -9.27
N LEU A 179 9.83 -24.44 -9.86
CA LEU A 179 11.25 -24.09 -9.69
C LEU A 179 11.57 -23.70 -8.23
N MET A 180 10.61 -23.07 -7.55
CA MET A 180 10.71 -22.71 -6.14
C MET A 180 9.64 -23.48 -5.36
N PRO A 181 10.03 -24.36 -4.42
CA PRO A 181 9.08 -25.14 -3.66
C PRO A 181 8.23 -24.22 -2.77
N GLY A 182 6.93 -24.51 -2.74
CA GLY A 182 6.00 -23.86 -1.79
C GLY A 182 6.02 -24.55 -0.42
N VAL A 183 5.45 -23.88 0.57
CA VAL A 183 5.16 -24.49 1.87
C VAL A 183 4.10 -25.57 1.68
N ALA A 184 4.33 -26.77 2.23
CA ALA A 184 3.37 -27.85 2.14
C ALA A 184 2.02 -27.41 2.74
N SER A 185 0.99 -27.54 1.93
CA SER A 185 -0.35 -26.99 2.21
C SER A 185 -1.42 -28.04 1.93
N TRP A 186 -2.47 -28.03 2.73
CA TRP A 186 -3.62 -28.95 2.62
C TRP A 186 -4.92 -28.16 2.73
N TRP A 187 -5.87 -28.47 1.87
CA TRP A 187 -7.21 -27.88 1.95
C TRP A 187 -8.20 -28.91 2.51
N CYS A 188 -8.83 -28.60 3.62
CA CYS A 188 -9.75 -29.52 4.29
C CYS A 188 -11.02 -29.83 3.50
N GLY A 189 -11.29 -29.10 2.39
CA GLY A 189 -12.36 -29.44 1.46
C GLY A 189 -12.14 -30.76 0.71
N VAL A 190 -10.92 -31.34 0.74
CA VAL A 190 -10.62 -32.66 0.22
C VAL A 190 -10.56 -33.67 1.39
N PRO A 191 -11.38 -34.74 1.40
CA PRO A 191 -11.51 -35.66 2.55
C PRO A 191 -10.18 -36.23 3.05
N ASP A 192 -9.31 -36.68 2.16
CA ASP A 192 -8.01 -37.27 2.53
C ASP A 192 -7.07 -36.22 3.14
N GLN A 193 -7.07 -35.01 2.59
CA GLN A 193 -6.29 -33.89 3.15
C GLN A 193 -6.83 -33.48 4.53
N MET A 194 -8.14 -33.41 4.71
CA MET A 194 -8.77 -33.14 6.00
C MET A 194 -8.35 -34.20 7.05
N ASN A 195 -8.42 -35.47 6.69
CA ASN A 195 -8.01 -36.56 7.57
C ASN A 195 -6.55 -36.42 7.99
N TYR A 196 -5.66 -36.05 7.07
CA TYR A 196 -4.26 -35.79 7.37
C TYR A 196 -4.11 -34.61 8.33
N VAL A 197 -4.81 -33.50 8.09
CA VAL A 197 -4.78 -32.29 8.91
C VAL A 197 -5.24 -32.61 10.34
N LEU A 198 -6.37 -33.31 10.49
CA LEU A 198 -6.90 -33.68 11.80
C LEU A 198 -5.97 -34.57 12.63
N LYS A 199 -5.18 -35.42 11.98
CA LYS A 199 -4.17 -36.28 12.63
C LYS A 199 -2.90 -35.49 13.04
N ASN A 200 -2.64 -34.34 12.43
CA ASN A 200 -1.38 -33.60 12.59
C ASN A 200 -1.57 -32.16 13.07
N LEU A 201 -2.66 -31.84 13.73
CA LEU A 201 -3.01 -30.47 14.16
C LEU A 201 -1.88 -29.72 14.87
N GLU A 202 -1.11 -30.42 15.74
CA GLU A 202 -0.02 -29.80 16.50
C GLU A 202 1.19 -29.39 15.63
N LYS A 203 1.37 -30.08 14.51
CA LYS A 203 2.49 -29.84 13.57
C LYS A 203 2.17 -28.83 12.50
N LEU A 204 0.91 -28.45 12.38
CA LEU A 204 0.40 -27.63 11.31
C LEU A 204 -0.09 -26.27 11.82
N VAL A 205 -0.09 -25.29 10.93
CA VAL A 205 -0.75 -23.99 11.14
C VAL A 205 -2.09 -24.04 10.42
N ILE A 206 -3.17 -23.97 11.20
CA ILE A 206 -4.52 -23.94 10.63
C ILE A 206 -4.92 -22.50 10.38
N GLN A 207 -5.49 -22.25 9.21
CA GLN A 207 -5.91 -20.92 8.81
C GLN A 207 -7.13 -20.95 7.88
N PRO A 208 -7.80 -19.82 7.65
CA PRO A 208 -8.90 -19.76 6.69
C PRO A 208 -8.41 -20.16 5.30
N ALA A 209 -9.16 -21.03 4.62
CA ALA A 209 -8.84 -21.48 3.26
C ALA A 209 -8.86 -20.34 2.25
N PHE A 210 -9.82 -19.42 2.42
CA PHE A 210 -10.01 -18.24 1.57
C PHE A 210 -10.04 -16.97 2.42
N ARG A 211 -9.63 -15.86 1.84
CA ARG A 211 -9.72 -14.53 2.48
C ARG A 211 -11.16 -14.01 2.38
N VAL A 212 -12.05 -14.52 3.20
CA VAL A 212 -13.44 -14.07 3.25
C VAL A 212 -13.56 -12.91 4.25
N ARG A 213 -14.13 -11.80 3.80
CA ARG A 213 -14.52 -10.68 4.68
C ARG A 213 -15.96 -10.91 5.14
N GLY A 214 -16.15 -11.23 6.39
CA GLY A 214 -17.47 -11.36 7.03
C GLY A 214 -17.34 -11.34 8.54
N LYS A 215 -18.36 -10.81 9.24
CA LYS A 215 -18.34 -10.71 10.72
C LYS A 215 -18.14 -12.06 11.41
N ASN A 216 -18.49 -13.16 10.76
CA ASN A 216 -18.45 -14.51 11.30
C ASN A 216 -17.35 -15.39 10.68
N SER A 217 -16.47 -14.83 9.82
CA SER A 217 -15.38 -15.62 9.25
C SER A 217 -14.29 -15.85 10.29
N PRO A 218 -13.78 -17.09 10.44
CA PRO A 218 -12.69 -17.37 11.37
C PRO A 218 -11.45 -16.57 10.94
N THR A 219 -10.84 -15.86 11.89
CA THR A 219 -9.57 -15.18 11.69
C THR A 219 -8.44 -16.08 12.18
N LEU A 220 -7.24 -15.88 11.68
CA LEU A 220 -6.06 -16.61 12.14
C LEU A 220 -5.88 -16.50 13.65
N GLU A 221 -6.07 -15.28 14.20
CA GLU A 221 -5.97 -15.05 15.64
C GLU A 221 -7.05 -15.79 16.43
N SER A 222 -8.27 -15.87 15.92
CA SER A 222 -9.35 -16.64 16.58
C SER A 222 -9.07 -18.13 16.55
N ILE A 223 -8.53 -18.64 15.43
CA ILE A 223 -8.16 -20.06 15.26
C ILE A 223 -7.03 -20.43 16.20
N SER A 224 -5.98 -19.62 16.31
CA SER A 224 -4.80 -19.91 17.14
C SER A 224 -5.10 -19.96 18.63
N LYS A 225 -6.19 -19.36 19.09
CA LYS A 225 -6.65 -19.35 20.48
C LYS A 225 -7.61 -20.50 20.81
N MET A 226 -8.00 -21.33 19.82
CA MET A 226 -8.95 -22.42 20.03
C MET A 226 -8.26 -23.67 20.61
N SER A 227 -9.00 -24.39 21.44
CA SER A 227 -8.54 -25.72 21.87
C SER A 227 -8.59 -26.72 20.70
N PRO A 228 -7.68 -27.73 20.67
CA PRO A 228 -7.66 -28.73 19.59
C PRO A 228 -9.00 -29.43 19.37
N LYS A 229 -9.74 -29.69 20.44
CA LYS A 229 -11.06 -30.33 20.38
C LYS A 229 -12.07 -29.43 19.62
N LYS A 230 -12.18 -28.16 20.01
CA LYS A 230 -13.08 -27.19 19.39
C LYS A 230 -12.72 -26.95 17.94
N LEU A 231 -11.41 -26.87 17.64
CA LEU A 231 -10.92 -26.71 16.28
C LEU A 231 -11.25 -27.93 15.40
N THR A 232 -11.10 -29.14 15.93
CA THR A 232 -11.49 -30.37 15.24
C THR A 232 -12.97 -30.38 14.88
N GLU A 233 -13.84 -30.02 15.83
CA GLU A 233 -15.29 -29.95 15.63
C GLU A 233 -15.64 -28.91 14.54
N LEU A 234 -15.00 -27.76 14.60
CA LEU A 234 -15.23 -26.67 13.65
C LEU A 234 -14.78 -27.02 12.22
N ILE A 235 -13.61 -27.66 12.08
CA ILE A 235 -13.11 -28.15 10.78
C ILE A 235 -14.05 -29.19 10.21
N LYS A 236 -14.52 -30.15 11.01
CA LYS A 236 -15.47 -31.17 10.55
C LYS A 236 -16.82 -30.59 10.13
N ALA A 237 -17.29 -29.57 10.84
CA ALA A 237 -18.56 -28.90 10.51
C ALA A 237 -18.47 -28.06 9.22
N ASN A 238 -17.30 -27.46 8.94
CA ASN A 238 -17.10 -26.53 7.81
C ASN A 238 -15.77 -26.77 7.09
N PRO A 239 -15.52 -27.95 6.53
CA PRO A 239 -14.19 -28.33 6.05
C PRO A 239 -13.65 -27.41 4.94
N THR A 240 -14.51 -26.93 4.05
CA THR A 240 -14.13 -26.04 2.93
C THR A 240 -13.60 -24.69 3.38
N GLN A 241 -13.89 -24.25 4.61
CA GLN A 241 -13.43 -22.96 5.14
C GLN A 241 -12.01 -23.00 5.71
N PHE A 242 -11.42 -24.18 5.86
CA PHE A 242 -10.12 -24.35 6.51
C PHE A 242 -9.08 -24.94 5.58
N ALA A 243 -7.85 -24.47 5.74
CA ALA A 243 -6.66 -25.04 5.15
C ALA A 243 -5.55 -25.09 6.21
N ALA A 244 -4.57 -25.92 5.97
CA ALA A 244 -3.42 -26.09 6.84
C ALA A 244 -2.12 -25.92 6.06
N GLN A 245 -1.10 -25.43 6.72
CA GLN A 245 0.26 -25.37 6.21
C GLN A 245 1.23 -25.96 7.24
N GLU A 246 2.35 -26.50 6.79
CA GLU A 246 3.39 -26.92 7.72
C GLU A 246 4.01 -25.70 8.44
N LYS A 247 4.49 -25.94 9.66
CA LYS A 247 5.23 -24.93 10.42
C LYS A 247 6.63 -24.80 9.84
N VAL A 248 6.90 -23.68 9.19
CA VAL A 248 8.21 -23.37 8.62
C VAL A 248 9.08 -22.65 9.64
N MET A 249 10.25 -23.21 9.90
CA MET A 249 11.31 -22.52 10.64
C MET A 249 11.95 -21.47 9.76
N ARG A 250 11.90 -20.21 10.18
CA ARG A 250 12.50 -19.10 9.45
C ARG A 250 13.99 -19.04 9.66
N SER A 251 14.72 -18.64 8.61
CA SER A 251 16.14 -18.31 8.72
C SER A 251 16.35 -17.10 9.63
N SER A 252 17.47 -17.05 10.30
CA SER A 252 17.89 -15.91 11.11
C SER A 252 19.07 -15.19 10.46
N ILE A 253 19.18 -13.90 10.75
CA ILE A 253 20.29 -13.04 10.33
C ILE A 253 20.76 -12.19 11.52
N PRO A 254 22.03 -11.74 11.51
CA PRO A 254 22.53 -10.83 12.53
C PRO A 254 21.88 -9.44 12.39
N VAL A 255 21.48 -8.86 13.52
CA VAL A 255 20.95 -7.50 13.63
C VAL A 255 21.67 -6.79 14.77
N TRP A 256 22.08 -5.53 14.52
CA TRP A 256 22.68 -4.70 15.55
C TRP A 256 21.59 -3.98 16.36
N ARG A 257 21.61 -4.18 17.68
CA ARG A 257 20.72 -3.50 18.65
C ARG A 257 21.49 -3.15 19.92
N GLY A 258 22.65 -2.49 19.75
CA GLY A 258 23.62 -2.29 20.83
C GLY A 258 24.69 -3.38 20.88
N ASP A 259 24.32 -4.60 20.51
CA ASP A 259 25.16 -5.78 20.26
C ASP A 259 24.62 -6.55 19.04
N VAL A 260 25.35 -7.59 18.61
CA VAL A 260 24.91 -8.46 17.49
C VAL A 260 23.96 -9.54 18.02
N GLN A 261 22.70 -9.47 17.58
CA GLN A 261 21.65 -10.41 17.98
C GLN A 261 21.06 -11.12 16.77
N PRO A 262 20.62 -12.41 16.91
CA PRO A 262 19.88 -13.07 15.84
C PRO A 262 18.46 -12.50 15.72
N ALA A 263 18.01 -12.29 14.48
CA ALA A 263 16.62 -11.95 14.18
C ALA A 263 16.11 -12.81 13.03
N TYR A 264 14.84 -13.20 13.08
CA TYR A 264 14.20 -13.95 12.00
C TYR A 264 14.03 -13.10 10.77
N LEU A 265 14.19 -13.71 9.59
CA LEU A 265 14.16 -13.05 8.29
C LEU A 265 12.98 -13.55 7.45
N ALA A 266 12.33 -12.62 6.76
CA ALA A 266 11.51 -12.90 5.58
C ALA A 266 11.89 -11.96 4.44
N LEU A 267 12.07 -12.53 3.25
CA LEU A 267 12.33 -11.79 2.02
C LEU A 267 11.04 -11.64 1.23
N ARG A 268 10.84 -10.44 0.69
CA ARG A 268 9.78 -10.16 -0.28
C ARG A 268 10.42 -9.75 -1.58
N ALA A 269 10.41 -10.68 -2.54
CA ALA A 269 10.82 -10.46 -3.92
C ALA A 269 9.64 -9.96 -4.76
N TYR A 270 9.92 -9.32 -5.88
CA TYR A 270 8.94 -8.75 -6.80
C TYR A 270 9.23 -9.21 -8.21
N ALA A 271 8.19 -9.57 -8.94
CA ALA A 271 8.25 -9.91 -10.34
C ALA A 271 7.17 -9.16 -11.11
N VAL A 272 7.46 -8.79 -12.34
CA VAL A 272 6.52 -8.19 -13.28
C VAL A 272 6.50 -9.01 -14.56
N ASN A 273 5.31 -9.19 -15.12
CA ASN A 273 5.16 -9.84 -16.43
C ASN A 273 5.72 -8.92 -17.52
N SER A 274 6.63 -9.41 -18.33
CA SER A 274 7.29 -8.68 -19.42
C SER A 274 6.87 -9.23 -20.80
N GLY A 275 5.63 -9.70 -20.94
CA GLY A 275 5.13 -10.35 -22.14
C GLY A 275 5.35 -11.86 -22.09
N GLU A 276 6.37 -12.37 -22.76
CA GLU A 276 6.66 -13.82 -22.82
C GLU A 276 7.34 -14.36 -21.55
N SER A 277 7.85 -13.49 -20.68
CA SER A 277 8.58 -13.88 -19.47
C SER A 277 8.29 -12.96 -18.28
N TYR A 278 8.99 -13.17 -17.19
CA TYR A 278 8.91 -12.31 -16.00
C TYR A 278 10.26 -11.64 -15.73
N THR A 279 10.22 -10.33 -15.45
CA THR A 279 11.36 -9.60 -14.93
C THR A 279 11.28 -9.59 -13.41
N VAL A 280 12.28 -10.17 -12.75
CA VAL A 280 12.40 -10.18 -11.28
C VAL A 280 13.25 -8.99 -10.85
N MET A 281 12.82 -8.29 -9.80
CA MET A 281 13.59 -7.21 -9.19
C MET A 281 14.92 -7.75 -8.64
N ARG A 282 16.03 -7.16 -9.04
CA ARG A 282 17.38 -7.50 -8.56
C ARG A 282 17.67 -6.90 -7.20
N GLY A 283 16.84 -7.30 -6.24
CA GLY A 283 16.82 -6.89 -4.86
C GLY A 283 15.52 -7.33 -4.20
N ALA A 284 15.39 -7.13 -2.90
CA ALA A 284 14.21 -7.52 -2.16
C ALA A 284 14.00 -6.64 -0.93
N LEU A 285 12.79 -6.63 -0.40
CA LEU A 285 12.52 -6.11 0.95
C LEU A 285 12.78 -7.22 1.96
N ALA A 286 13.84 -7.12 2.74
CA ALA A 286 14.11 -7.99 3.86
C ALA A 286 13.44 -7.43 5.13
N ARG A 287 12.60 -8.27 5.76
CA ARG A 287 11.93 -7.93 7.02
C ARG A 287 12.52 -8.76 8.14
N THR A 288 12.78 -8.14 9.29
CA THR A 288 13.36 -8.80 10.45
C THR A 288 12.45 -8.69 11.65
N ALA A 289 12.37 -9.78 12.42
CA ALA A 289 11.60 -9.87 13.66
C ALA A 289 12.42 -10.53 14.77
N SER A 290 12.25 -10.05 16.02
CA SER A 290 12.91 -10.63 17.20
C SER A 290 12.20 -11.87 17.74
N ALA A 291 10.92 -12.04 17.46
CA ALA A 291 10.12 -13.18 17.90
C ALA A 291 9.63 -14.00 16.69
N LEU A 292 9.54 -15.32 16.88
CA LEU A 292 8.83 -16.23 15.98
C LEU A 292 7.32 -15.92 16.05
N ASP A 293 6.86 -14.95 15.26
CA ASP A 293 5.46 -14.96 14.83
C ASP A 293 5.40 -15.74 13.51
N PRO A 294 4.82 -16.95 13.49
CA PRO A 294 4.90 -17.81 12.32
C PRO A 294 4.22 -17.24 11.08
N LEU A 295 3.40 -16.20 11.19
CA LEU A 295 2.49 -15.80 10.12
C LEU A 295 2.48 -14.31 9.77
N GLU A 296 2.98 -13.41 10.61
CA GLU A 296 2.96 -11.98 10.34
C GLU A 296 4.30 -11.31 10.62
N LEU A 297 5.18 -11.27 9.62
CA LEU A 297 6.15 -10.19 9.51
C LEU A 297 5.43 -8.96 8.94
N SER A 298 4.52 -8.41 9.72
CA SER A 298 3.80 -7.23 9.29
C SER A 298 4.65 -5.97 9.54
N VAL A 299 4.50 -4.98 8.67
CA VAL A 299 5.14 -3.66 8.79
C VAL A 299 4.73 -2.96 10.10
N ARG A 300 3.64 -3.40 10.74
CA ARG A 300 2.97 -2.75 11.87
C ARG A 300 3.67 -2.85 13.22
N LYS A 301 4.51 -3.86 13.45
CA LYS A 301 5.01 -4.16 14.79
C LYS A 301 6.41 -3.60 15.09
N GLY A 302 6.79 -2.51 14.46
CA GLY A 302 8.07 -1.83 14.75
C GLY A 302 9.32 -2.64 14.45
N GLU A 303 9.20 -3.66 13.61
CA GLU A 303 10.29 -4.53 13.21
C GLU A 303 11.16 -3.88 12.13
N GLY A 304 12.43 -4.23 12.11
CA GLY A 304 13.38 -3.67 11.18
C GLY A 304 13.13 -4.10 9.73
N SER A 305 13.57 -3.27 8.80
CA SER A 305 13.74 -3.66 7.40
C SER A 305 15.20 -3.52 7.00
N LYS A 306 15.63 -4.34 6.04
CA LYS A 306 16.97 -4.28 5.46
C LYS A 306 16.85 -4.29 3.93
N ASP A 307 17.84 -3.68 3.28
CA ASP A 307 18.00 -3.80 1.83
C ASP A 307 18.66 -5.15 1.52
N ALA A 308 18.07 -5.91 0.61
CA ALA A 308 18.65 -7.16 0.14
C ALA A 308 19.35 -6.93 -1.20
N TRP A 309 20.66 -7.15 -1.23
CA TRP A 309 21.48 -6.94 -2.40
C TRP A 309 21.59 -8.20 -3.24
N VAL A 310 21.51 -8.02 -4.53
CA VAL A 310 21.95 -8.97 -5.55
C VAL A 310 23.26 -8.42 -6.11
N LEU A 311 24.30 -9.22 -6.08
CA LEU A 311 25.64 -8.82 -6.49
C LEU A 311 25.89 -9.31 -7.91
N ALA A 312 26.55 -8.47 -8.72
CA ALA A 312 27.04 -8.84 -10.05
C ALA A 312 28.51 -9.21 -10.02
N ASP A 313 28.93 -10.04 -10.97
CA ASP A 313 30.33 -10.45 -11.13
C ASP A 313 31.22 -9.36 -11.75
N SER A 314 30.61 -8.32 -12.29
CA SER A 314 31.28 -7.20 -12.95
C SER A 314 30.61 -5.87 -12.61
N PRO A 315 31.28 -4.72 -12.87
CA PRO A 315 30.69 -3.41 -12.66
C PRO A 315 29.34 -3.26 -13.35
N VAL A 316 28.34 -2.77 -12.62
CA VAL A 316 26.96 -2.63 -13.08
C VAL A 316 26.80 -1.31 -13.83
N GLU A 317 26.23 -1.36 -15.03
CA GLU A 317 25.92 -0.17 -15.83
C GLU A 317 24.91 0.74 -15.14
N TYR A 318 25.06 2.04 -15.39
CA TYR A 318 24.12 3.03 -14.88
C TYR A 318 22.84 3.01 -15.72
N VAL A 319 21.72 2.69 -15.09
CA VAL A 319 20.39 2.69 -15.70
C VAL A 319 19.53 3.77 -15.02
N THR A 320 18.85 4.56 -15.81
CA THR A 320 17.97 5.64 -15.35
C THR A 320 16.55 5.46 -15.85
N LEU A 321 15.55 5.90 -15.07
CA LEU A 321 14.15 6.00 -15.49
C LEU A 321 13.88 7.26 -16.35
N LEU A 322 14.85 8.15 -16.48
CA LEU A 322 14.71 9.30 -17.35
C LEU A 322 14.64 8.83 -18.80
N LYS A 323 13.72 9.41 -19.58
CA LYS A 323 13.61 9.12 -21.01
C LYS A 323 14.91 9.47 -21.72
N GLU A 324 15.33 8.60 -22.66
CA GLU A 324 16.48 8.86 -23.50
C GLU A 324 16.35 10.18 -24.24
N GLN A 325 17.48 10.90 -24.39
CA GLN A 325 17.53 12.12 -25.17
C GLN A 325 17.16 11.82 -26.63
N GLY A 326 16.10 12.46 -27.13
CA GLY A 326 15.66 12.31 -28.54
C GLY A 326 14.19 11.95 -28.72
N ARG A 327 13.46 11.48 -27.72
CA ARG A 327 12.00 11.37 -27.79
C ARG A 327 11.36 12.73 -27.57
N THR A 328 10.57 13.18 -28.53
CA THR A 328 9.78 14.43 -28.43
C THR A 328 8.86 14.35 -27.21
N ILE A 329 9.18 15.13 -26.18
CA ILE A 329 8.32 15.26 -25.01
C ILE A 329 7.22 16.25 -25.38
N THR A 330 5.99 15.78 -25.54
CA THR A 330 4.84 16.66 -25.63
C THR A 330 4.60 17.25 -24.24
N LEU A 331 5.03 18.49 -24.03
CA LEU A 331 4.75 19.22 -22.79
C LEU A 331 3.24 19.48 -22.71
N ARG A 332 2.57 18.76 -21.84
CA ARG A 332 1.19 19.04 -21.48
C ARG A 332 1.19 20.02 -20.31
N HIS A 333 1.27 21.30 -20.60
CA HIS A 333 1.05 22.35 -19.61
C HIS A 333 -0.45 22.60 -19.49
N SER A 334 -1.10 21.94 -18.54
CA SER A 334 -2.38 22.45 -18.10
C SER A 334 -2.52 22.22 -16.59
N GLY A 335 -2.53 23.28 -15.83
CA GLY A 335 -2.98 23.27 -14.43
C GLY A 335 -4.40 22.71 -14.28
N ALA A 336 -5.10 22.49 -15.40
CA ALA A 336 -6.39 21.85 -15.52
C ALA A 336 -6.34 20.33 -15.24
N GLU A 337 -5.17 19.68 -15.24
CA GLU A 337 -5.03 18.25 -14.96
C GLU A 337 -4.96 17.91 -13.45
N LEU A 338 -4.93 18.92 -12.58
CA LEU A 338 -4.95 18.71 -11.14
C LEU A 338 -6.27 18.04 -10.72
N PRO A 339 -6.24 16.89 -10.02
CA PRO A 339 -7.45 16.27 -9.48
C PRO A 339 -8.24 17.26 -8.62
N SER A 340 -9.55 17.33 -8.83
CA SER A 340 -10.41 18.33 -8.15
C SER A 340 -10.32 18.23 -6.63
N ARG A 341 -10.23 17.01 -6.09
CA ARG A 341 -10.06 16.78 -4.66
C ARG A 341 -8.72 17.32 -4.14
N ALA A 342 -7.63 17.18 -4.89
CA ALA A 342 -6.33 17.72 -4.50
C ALA A 342 -6.36 19.25 -4.46
N ALA A 343 -7.01 19.88 -5.44
CA ALA A 343 -7.18 21.33 -5.48
C ALA A 343 -8.02 21.83 -4.29
N ASP A 344 -9.12 21.16 -3.97
CA ASP A 344 -9.97 21.48 -2.84
C ASP A 344 -9.20 21.35 -1.50
N ASN A 345 -8.44 20.27 -1.33
CA ASN A 345 -7.60 20.08 -0.15
C ASN A 345 -6.54 21.17 0.00
N ILE A 346 -5.89 21.60 -1.08
CA ILE A 346 -4.89 22.68 -1.06
C ILE A 346 -5.56 24.02 -0.71
N PHE A 347 -6.73 24.29 -1.26
CA PHE A 347 -7.51 25.49 -0.94
C PHE A 347 -7.84 25.53 0.56
N TRP A 348 -8.38 24.44 1.11
CA TRP A 348 -8.71 24.37 2.52
C TRP A 348 -7.48 24.42 3.43
N LEU A 349 -6.37 23.82 3.01
CA LEU A 349 -5.09 23.90 3.73
C LEU A 349 -4.62 25.36 3.82
N GLY A 350 -4.60 26.09 2.72
CA GLY A 350 -4.23 27.50 2.68
C GLY A 350 -5.13 28.34 3.59
N ARG A 351 -6.43 28.12 3.52
CA ARG A 351 -7.42 28.82 4.35
C ARG A 351 -7.24 28.53 5.86
N GLN A 352 -6.93 27.29 6.24
CA GLN A 352 -6.67 26.95 7.64
C GLN A 352 -5.34 27.53 8.15
N LEU A 353 -4.31 27.57 7.30
CA LEU A 353 -3.03 28.21 7.63
C LEU A 353 -3.19 29.71 7.89
N GLU A 354 -3.91 30.42 7.03
CA GLU A 354 -4.20 31.85 7.26
C GLU A 354 -4.96 32.08 8.57
N ARG A 355 -5.96 31.23 8.86
CA ARG A 355 -6.70 31.32 10.13
C ARG A 355 -5.80 31.06 11.32
N ALA A 356 -4.95 30.04 11.27
CA ALA A 356 -4.00 29.71 12.34
C ALA A 356 -3.00 30.86 12.56
N GLU A 357 -2.49 31.45 11.48
CA GLU A 357 -1.59 32.61 11.55
C GLU A 357 -2.27 33.82 12.18
N ALA A 358 -3.50 34.16 11.77
CA ALA A 358 -4.27 35.26 12.32
C ALA A 358 -4.54 35.06 13.82
N ILE A 359 -4.92 33.84 14.23
CA ILE A 359 -5.13 33.51 15.66
C ILE A 359 -3.82 33.63 16.45
N ALA A 360 -2.72 33.11 15.92
CA ALA A 360 -1.40 33.18 16.56
C ALA A 360 -0.95 34.63 16.75
N ARG A 361 -1.19 35.53 15.78
CA ARG A 361 -0.92 36.94 15.86
C ARG A 361 -1.79 37.60 16.93
N LEU A 362 -3.08 37.28 16.98
CA LEU A 362 -4.02 37.82 17.98
C LEU A 362 -3.63 37.37 19.39
N LEU A 363 -3.32 36.09 19.58
CA LEU A 363 -2.86 35.56 20.86
C LEU A 363 -1.55 36.21 21.30
N ARG A 364 -0.57 36.35 20.42
CA ARG A 364 0.69 37.05 20.74
C ARG A 364 0.41 38.48 21.19
N SER A 365 -0.43 39.20 20.47
CA SER A 365 -0.80 40.58 20.80
C SER A 365 -1.49 40.68 22.17
N THR A 366 -2.38 39.73 22.48
CA THR A 366 -3.07 39.66 23.76
C THR A 366 -2.11 39.35 24.91
N VAL A 367 -1.25 38.33 24.74
CA VAL A 367 -0.27 37.93 25.77
C VAL A 367 0.73 39.05 26.04
N SER A 368 1.27 39.71 25.00
CA SER A 368 2.22 40.80 25.15
C SER A 368 1.62 41.99 25.94
N ARG A 369 0.31 42.27 25.79
CA ARG A 369 -0.39 43.30 26.56
C ARG A 369 -0.69 42.86 28.00
N LEU A 370 -1.03 41.59 28.18
CA LEU A 370 -1.24 41.03 29.53
C LEU A 370 0.06 40.96 30.35
N SER A 371 1.20 40.67 29.70
CA SER A 371 2.52 40.61 30.37
C SER A 371 3.13 41.98 30.68
N GLY A 372 2.50 43.07 30.25
CA GLY A 372 2.98 44.45 30.54
C GLY A 372 4.18 44.86 29.71
N GLU A 373 4.56 44.10 28.66
CA GLU A 373 5.67 44.44 27.77
C GLU A 373 5.43 45.68 26.92
N THR A 374 4.16 46.08 26.75
CA THR A 374 3.76 47.29 26.03
C THR A 374 3.09 48.29 26.99
N ARG A 375 3.80 49.35 27.33
CA ARG A 375 3.26 50.46 28.14
C ARG A 375 2.34 51.34 27.29
N SER A 376 1.12 51.62 27.69
CA SER A 376 0.30 52.82 27.73
C SER A 376 -1.19 52.73 27.34
N THR A 377 -1.73 51.63 26.77
CA THR A 377 -3.17 51.57 26.45
C THR A 377 -3.80 50.18 26.78
N SER A 378 -3.10 49.38 27.58
CA SER A 378 -3.43 47.97 27.83
C SER A 378 -4.81 47.77 28.50
N ASP A 379 -5.27 48.68 29.32
CA ASP A 379 -6.52 48.51 30.08
C ASP A 379 -7.78 48.55 29.21
N LEU A 380 -7.76 49.27 28.10
CA LEU A 380 -8.90 49.37 27.18
C LEU A 380 -8.87 48.32 26.07
N GLU A 381 -7.68 47.90 25.66
CA GLU A 381 -7.49 46.97 24.52
C GLU A 381 -7.64 45.50 24.91
N VAL A 382 -7.16 45.09 26.07
CA VAL A 382 -7.18 43.71 26.54
C VAL A 382 -8.59 43.11 26.56
N PRO A 383 -9.63 43.79 27.10
CA PRO A 383 -10.99 43.25 27.06
C PRO A 383 -11.53 43.03 25.65
N VAL A 384 -11.16 43.90 24.69
CA VAL A 384 -11.57 43.79 23.29
C VAL A 384 -10.89 42.59 22.63
N LEU A 385 -9.59 42.40 22.87
CA LEU A 385 -8.83 41.28 22.35
C LEU A 385 -9.32 39.93 22.90
N LEU A 386 -9.61 39.88 24.21
CA LEU A 386 -10.17 38.66 24.84
C LEU A 386 -11.56 38.33 24.26
N ARG A 387 -12.41 39.36 24.05
CA ARG A 387 -13.70 39.15 23.40
C ARG A 387 -13.55 38.62 21.98
N CYS A 388 -12.64 39.18 21.17
CA CYS A 388 -12.35 38.68 19.86
C CYS A 388 -11.89 37.18 19.85
N LEU A 389 -11.07 36.81 20.85
CA LEU A 389 -10.63 35.42 21.00
C LEU A 389 -11.78 34.48 21.39
N ALA A 390 -12.67 34.94 22.29
CA ALA A 390 -13.86 34.20 22.71
C ALA A 390 -14.86 34.03 21.56
N ASP A 391 -15.13 35.11 20.81
CA ASP A 391 -16.03 35.07 19.65
C ASP A 391 -15.52 34.11 18.53
N GLN A 392 -14.21 33.95 18.44
CA GLN A 392 -13.57 32.97 17.53
C GLN A 392 -13.49 31.57 18.13
N GLY A 393 -13.99 31.35 19.35
CA GLY A 393 -13.95 30.04 20.02
C GLY A 393 -12.55 29.56 20.43
N GLN A 394 -11.59 30.50 20.61
CA GLN A 394 -10.21 30.16 20.98
C GLN A 394 -9.98 30.15 22.50
N ILE A 395 -10.85 30.80 23.25
CA ILE A 395 -10.87 30.76 24.71
C ILE A 395 -12.32 30.64 25.20
N GLU A 396 -12.52 30.18 26.44
CA GLU A 396 -13.84 30.09 27.02
C GLU A 396 -14.45 31.50 27.16
N PRO A 397 -15.75 31.68 26.87
CA PRO A 397 -16.41 32.99 26.97
C PRO A 397 -16.29 33.66 28.36
N GLY A 398 -16.13 32.86 29.40
CA GLY A 398 -15.94 33.35 30.78
C GLY A 398 -14.71 34.24 30.94
N TYR A 399 -13.67 34.08 30.16
CA TYR A 399 -12.48 34.94 30.20
C TYR A 399 -12.68 36.32 29.55
N ALA A 400 -13.75 36.48 28.76
CA ALA A 400 -14.09 37.75 28.11
C ALA A 400 -15.04 38.64 28.95
N ILE A 401 -15.49 38.18 30.13
CA ILE A 401 -16.41 38.89 31.00
C ILE A 401 -15.62 39.73 32.01
N ASP A 402 -16.05 40.97 32.27
CA ASP A 402 -15.37 42.02 33.08
C ASP A 402 -15.02 41.65 34.54
N LYS A 403 -15.22 40.42 35.00
CA LYS A 403 -14.97 40.00 36.39
C LYS A 403 -13.49 39.69 36.73
N MET A 404 -12.56 39.78 35.81
CA MET A 404 -11.12 39.66 36.09
C MET A 404 -10.46 40.97 36.58
N ARG A 405 -11.23 41.93 37.11
CA ARG A 405 -10.71 43.18 37.67
C ARG A 405 -10.71 43.21 39.21
N SER A 406 -10.62 42.08 39.88
CA SER A 406 -10.40 42.04 41.32
C SER A 406 -9.17 41.20 41.67
#